data_70e2d2571f3be5b4eb4fc4447b203e17
#
_entry.id   70e2d2571f3be5b4eb4fc4447b203e17
#
_cell.length_a   1.000
_cell.length_b   1.000
_cell.length_c   1.000
_cell.angle_alpha   90.00
_cell.angle_beta   90.00
_cell.angle_gamma   90.00
#
_symmetry.space_group_name_H-M   'P 1'
#
loop_
_entity.id
_entity.type
_entity.pdbx_description
1 polymer ?
#
loop_
_entity_poly.entity_id
_entity_poly.type
_entity_poly.pdbx_seq_one_letter_code
_entity_poly.pdbx_strand_id
1 'polypeptide(L)'
;MRKTLLTVLTASLLFSSVSALASLEDDMDILNGGLRTVTKTDDVSEFKKALTDMRGAAEDAKTQTPDKLKGLPADSAQVKGFHAGLDKLIGQIETSMKLADAGDLAGAKKEAEKFADTRNENHKKFR
;
A
#
# COMPACT_ATOMS: atom_id res chain seq x y z
N MET A 1 19.97 38.20 8.78
CA MET A 1 18.61 37.73 9.04
C MET A 1 17.98 37.04 7.83
N ARG A 2 17.89 37.69 6.71
CA ARG A 2 17.28 37.12 5.52
C ARG A 2 18.04 35.91 4.99
N LYS A 3 19.34 35.89 5.11
CA LYS A 3 20.18 34.77 4.67
C LYS A 3 19.89 33.48 5.43
N THR A 4 19.59 33.62 6.70
CA THR A 4 19.30 32.46 7.55
C THR A 4 18.03 31.73 7.12
N LEU A 5 17.00 32.46 6.71
CA LEU A 5 15.74 31.87 6.28
C LEU A 5 15.90 31.01 5.03
N LEU A 6 16.71 31.45 4.08
CA LEU A 6 16.95 30.69 2.86
C LEU A 6 17.64 29.38 3.12
N THR A 7 18.59 29.37 4.04
CA THR A 7 19.34 28.17 4.39
C THR A 7 18.41 27.10 4.99
N VAL A 8 17.49 27.51 5.84
CA VAL A 8 16.55 26.59 6.49
C VAL A 8 15.65 25.91 5.46
N LEU A 9 15.14 26.66 4.50
CA LEU A 9 14.28 26.12 3.46
C LEU A 9 14.98 25.05 2.62
N THR A 10 16.22 25.28 2.27
CA THR A 10 16.98 24.32 1.49
C THR A 10 17.16 23.00 2.23
N ALA A 11 17.47 23.07 3.51
CA ALA A 11 17.63 21.86 4.32
C ALA A 11 16.36 21.04 4.41
N SER A 12 15.21 21.70 4.53
CA SER A 12 13.91 21.01 4.60
C SER A 12 13.61 20.25 3.34
N LEU A 13 13.92 20.79 2.19
CA LEU A 13 13.68 20.12 0.91
C LEU A 13 14.51 18.86 0.75
N LEU A 14 15.76 18.90 1.15
CA LEU A 14 16.62 17.72 1.08
C LEU A 14 16.11 16.60 1.97
N PHE A 15 15.64 16.94 3.13
CA PHE A 15 15.10 15.98 4.10
C PHE A 15 13.91 15.25 3.52
N SER A 16 12.99 15.97 2.90
CA SER A 16 11.77 15.40 2.34
C SER A 16 12.06 14.37 1.25
N SER A 17 13.04 14.62 0.41
CA SER A 17 13.33 13.71 -0.71
C SER A 17 13.97 12.41 -0.25
N VAL A 18 14.68 12.39 0.87
CA VAL A 18 15.36 11.17 1.35
C VAL A 18 14.38 10.19 1.99
N SER A 19 13.34 10.69 2.64
CA SER A 19 12.41 9.85 3.40
C SER A 19 11.26 9.29 2.58
N ALA A 20 11.20 9.58 1.28
CA ALA A 20 10.02 9.31 0.48
C ALA A 20 9.91 7.89 -0.09
N LEU A 21 11.00 7.11 -0.12
CA LEU A 21 11.01 5.85 -0.84
C LEU A 21 11.17 4.65 0.09
N ALA A 22 10.15 3.79 0.14
CA ALA A 22 10.24 2.46 0.72
C ALA A 22 10.55 1.46 -0.39
N SER A 23 11.20 0.35 -0.08
CA SER A 23 11.43 -0.71 -1.05
C SER A 23 10.16 -1.52 -1.25
N LEU A 24 10.08 -2.25 -2.35
CA LEU A 24 8.95 -3.15 -2.60
C LEU A 24 8.84 -4.21 -1.50
N GLU A 25 9.97 -4.68 -0.99
CA GLU A 25 9.99 -5.64 0.11
C GLU A 25 9.38 -5.05 1.39
N ASP A 26 9.72 -3.81 1.71
CA ASP A 26 9.13 -3.11 2.85
C ASP A 26 7.62 -2.97 2.69
N ASP A 27 7.16 -2.64 1.48
CA ASP A 27 5.72 -2.53 1.20
C ASP A 27 5.03 -3.87 1.39
N MET A 28 5.65 -4.96 0.94
CA MET A 28 5.08 -6.30 1.12
C MET A 28 4.99 -6.68 2.60
N ASP A 29 5.97 -6.30 3.40
CA ASP A 29 5.97 -6.54 4.85
C ASP A 29 4.82 -5.78 5.53
N ILE A 30 4.60 -4.53 5.14
CA ILE A 30 3.50 -3.73 5.67
C ILE A 30 2.16 -4.36 5.27
N LEU A 31 2.01 -4.79 4.02
CA LEU A 31 0.79 -5.44 3.56
C LEU A 31 0.52 -6.74 4.31
N ASN A 32 1.53 -7.56 4.52
CA ASN A 32 1.36 -8.81 5.25
C ASN A 32 1.04 -8.58 6.73
N GLY A 33 1.70 -7.62 7.36
CA GLY A 33 1.41 -7.25 8.75
C GLY A 33 0.00 -6.71 8.91
N GLY A 34 -0.41 -5.85 8.00
CA GLY A 34 -1.77 -5.31 7.97
C GLY A 34 -2.82 -6.38 7.78
N LEU A 35 -2.56 -7.33 6.88
CA LEU A 35 -3.48 -8.44 6.63
C LEU A 35 -3.71 -9.25 7.90
N ARG A 36 -2.66 -9.53 8.65
CA ARG A 36 -2.80 -10.23 9.94
C ARG A 36 -3.64 -9.44 10.93
N THR A 37 -3.41 -8.14 11.00
CA THR A 37 -4.16 -7.27 11.92
C THR A 37 -5.65 -7.24 11.57
N VAL A 38 -5.98 -7.00 10.31
CA VAL A 38 -7.39 -6.87 9.89
C VAL A 38 -8.17 -8.17 10.02
N THR A 39 -7.49 -9.31 9.98
CA THR A 39 -8.18 -10.59 10.15
C THR A 39 -8.40 -10.95 11.63
N LYS A 40 -7.67 -10.37 12.54
CA LYS A 40 -7.68 -10.76 13.96
C LYS A 40 -8.31 -9.74 14.90
N THR A 41 -8.16 -8.44 14.62
CA THR A 41 -8.58 -7.42 15.57
C THR A 41 -10.10 -7.21 15.56
N ASP A 42 -10.65 -6.91 16.76
CA ASP A 42 -12.01 -6.45 16.91
C ASP A 42 -12.06 -4.96 17.29
N ASP A 43 -10.89 -4.32 17.34
CA ASP A 43 -10.79 -2.89 17.62
C ASP A 43 -10.90 -2.12 16.30
N VAL A 44 -11.96 -1.32 16.16
CA VAL A 44 -12.23 -0.55 14.94
C VAL A 44 -11.08 0.41 14.63
N SER A 45 -10.54 1.05 15.62
CA SER A 45 -9.44 2.00 15.45
C SER A 45 -8.19 1.32 14.90
N GLU A 46 -7.84 0.17 15.48
CA GLU A 46 -6.71 -0.62 15.01
C GLU A 46 -6.94 -1.17 13.61
N PHE A 47 -8.15 -1.62 13.32
CA PHE A 47 -8.54 -2.11 12.00
C PHE A 47 -8.36 -1.01 10.95
N LYS A 48 -8.89 0.17 11.20
CA LYS A 48 -8.80 1.29 10.26
C LYS A 48 -7.37 1.76 10.06
N LYS A 49 -6.57 1.77 11.12
CA LYS A 49 -5.16 2.13 11.01
C LYS A 49 -4.42 1.14 10.12
N ALA A 50 -4.68 -0.16 10.31
CA ALA A 50 -4.05 -1.18 9.47
C ALA A 50 -4.44 -1.02 8.01
N LEU A 51 -5.70 -0.73 7.71
CA LEU A 51 -6.14 -0.48 6.33
C LEU A 51 -5.45 0.73 5.72
N THR A 52 -5.29 1.80 6.51
CA THR A 52 -4.60 3.01 6.04
C THR A 52 -3.14 2.71 5.70
N ASP A 53 -2.46 1.97 6.56
CA ASP A 53 -1.06 1.59 6.32
C ASP A 53 -0.95 0.68 5.09
N MET A 54 -1.86 -0.28 4.94
CA MET A 54 -1.90 -1.17 3.78
C MET A 54 -2.13 -0.41 2.48
N ARG A 55 -3.03 0.56 2.51
CA ARG A 55 -3.31 1.37 1.32
C ARG A 55 -2.07 2.15 0.91
N GLY A 56 -1.40 2.78 1.85
CA GLY A 56 -0.17 3.51 1.58
C GLY A 56 0.91 2.62 0.99
N ALA A 57 1.08 1.41 1.52
CA ALA A 57 2.05 0.47 0.99
C ALA A 57 1.69 0.00 -0.42
N ALA A 58 0.42 -0.25 -0.69
CA ALA A 58 -0.02 -0.66 -2.03
C ALA A 58 0.19 0.46 -3.05
N GLU A 59 -0.09 1.70 -2.67
CA GLU A 59 0.17 2.87 -3.54
C GLU A 59 1.66 3.01 -3.82
N ASP A 60 2.50 2.88 -2.81
CA ASP A 60 3.95 2.95 -2.98
C ASP A 60 4.47 1.81 -3.85
N ALA A 61 3.95 0.61 -3.66
CA ALA A 61 4.34 -0.56 -4.45
C ALA A 61 4.09 -0.36 -5.94
N LYS A 62 3.11 0.43 -6.31
CA LYS A 62 2.83 0.74 -7.73
C LYS A 62 3.97 1.52 -8.37
N THR A 63 4.78 2.22 -7.59
CA THR A 63 5.93 2.97 -8.10
C THR A 63 7.18 2.10 -8.23
N GLN A 64 7.12 0.86 -7.76
CA GLN A 64 8.24 -0.08 -7.77
C GLN A 64 8.06 -1.11 -8.89
N THR A 65 9.14 -1.78 -9.25
CA THR A 65 9.08 -2.84 -10.25
C THR A 65 9.64 -4.13 -9.65
N PRO A 66 8.85 -5.22 -9.66
CA PRO A 66 9.38 -6.52 -9.21
C PRO A 66 10.56 -6.95 -10.08
N ASP A 67 11.48 -7.69 -9.50
CA ASP A 67 12.67 -8.16 -10.23
C ASP A 67 12.31 -8.92 -11.50
N LYS A 68 11.25 -9.71 -11.46
CA LYS A 68 10.77 -10.50 -12.59
C LYS A 68 10.34 -9.64 -13.78
N LEU A 69 9.95 -8.39 -13.52
CA LEU A 69 9.46 -7.47 -14.55
C LEU A 69 10.47 -6.39 -14.93
N LYS A 70 11.64 -6.38 -14.32
CA LYS A 70 12.66 -5.38 -14.64
C LYS A 70 13.09 -5.48 -16.09
N GLY A 71 13.22 -4.33 -16.73
CA GLY A 71 13.60 -4.26 -18.13
C GLY A 71 12.45 -4.34 -19.12
N LEU A 72 11.24 -4.64 -18.65
CA LEU A 72 10.08 -4.65 -19.53
C LEU A 72 9.54 -3.23 -19.71
N PRO A 73 9.00 -2.90 -20.89
CA PRO A 73 8.38 -1.58 -21.11
C PRO A 73 7.22 -1.35 -20.15
N ALA A 74 7.01 -0.09 -19.78
CA ALA A 74 5.92 0.29 -18.88
C ALA A 74 4.53 -0.07 -19.42
N ASP A 75 4.39 -0.19 -20.74
CA ASP A 75 3.12 -0.55 -21.37
C ASP A 75 3.00 -2.04 -21.67
N SER A 76 3.93 -2.86 -21.19
CA SER A 76 3.83 -4.32 -21.37
C SER A 76 2.64 -4.86 -20.60
N ALA A 77 2.07 -5.96 -21.06
CA ALA A 77 0.93 -6.61 -20.41
C ALA A 77 1.27 -7.01 -18.96
N GLN A 78 2.50 -7.45 -18.74
CA GLN A 78 2.94 -7.89 -17.41
C GLN A 78 3.01 -6.72 -16.42
N VAL A 79 3.58 -5.58 -16.82
CA VAL A 79 3.67 -4.40 -15.96
C VAL A 79 2.28 -3.84 -15.67
N LYS A 80 1.43 -3.75 -16.70
CA LYS A 80 0.04 -3.32 -16.51
C LYS A 80 -0.71 -4.26 -15.59
N GLY A 81 -0.49 -5.56 -15.71
CA GLY A 81 -1.11 -6.57 -14.85
C GLY A 81 -0.69 -6.42 -13.39
N PHE A 82 0.58 -6.10 -13.16
CA PHE A 82 1.09 -5.84 -11.81
C PHE A 82 0.37 -4.63 -11.18
N HIS A 83 0.27 -3.54 -11.93
CA HIS A 83 -0.44 -2.35 -11.45
C HIS A 83 -1.93 -2.62 -11.25
N ALA A 84 -2.57 -3.35 -12.16
CA ALA A 84 -3.98 -3.70 -12.03
C ALA A 84 -4.25 -4.55 -10.78
N GLY A 85 -3.34 -5.45 -10.44
CA GLY A 85 -3.45 -6.25 -9.23
C GLY A 85 -3.39 -5.41 -7.97
N LEU A 86 -2.50 -4.42 -7.94
CA LEU A 86 -2.41 -3.50 -6.81
C LEU A 86 -3.63 -2.58 -6.76
N ASP A 87 -4.12 -2.11 -7.90
CA ASP A 87 -5.34 -1.30 -7.94
C ASP A 87 -6.55 -2.08 -7.43
N LYS A 88 -6.64 -3.36 -7.74
CA LYS A 88 -7.70 -4.23 -7.23
C LYS A 88 -7.63 -4.31 -5.70
N LEU A 89 -6.44 -4.51 -5.16
CA LEU A 89 -6.25 -4.55 -3.71
C LEU A 89 -6.63 -3.21 -3.07
N ILE A 90 -6.20 -2.10 -3.64
CA ILE A 90 -6.53 -0.76 -3.14
C ILE A 90 -8.05 -0.56 -3.11
N GLY A 91 -8.74 -0.97 -4.17
CA GLY A 91 -10.20 -0.88 -4.21
C GLY A 91 -10.88 -1.70 -3.11
N GLN A 92 -10.36 -2.88 -2.84
CA GLN A 92 -10.87 -3.74 -1.75
C GLN A 92 -10.60 -3.10 -0.39
N ILE A 93 -9.42 -2.52 -0.19
CA ILE A 93 -9.08 -1.80 1.04
C ILE A 93 -10.02 -0.62 1.25
N GLU A 94 -10.29 0.15 0.20
CA GLU A 94 -11.19 1.29 0.28
C GLU A 94 -12.63 0.87 0.63
N THR A 95 -13.11 -0.22 0.05
CA THR A 95 -14.43 -0.76 0.36
C THR A 95 -14.51 -1.19 1.83
N SER A 96 -13.49 -1.88 2.31
CA SER A 96 -13.42 -2.29 3.72
C SER A 96 -13.40 -1.06 4.65
N MET A 97 -12.66 -0.02 4.28
CA MET A 97 -12.61 1.22 5.07
C MET A 97 -13.99 1.89 5.16
N LYS A 98 -14.71 1.96 4.05
CA LYS A 98 -16.05 2.55 4.04
C LYS A 98 -17.00 1.79 4.96
N LEU A 99 -16.93 0.47 4.97
CA LEU A 99 -17.75 -0.35 5.84
C LEU A 99 -17.39 -0.12 7.31
N ALA A 100 -16.10 -0.04 7.62
CA ALA A 100 -15.65 0.26 8.98
C ALA A 100 -16.10 1.65 9.44
N ASP A 101 -16.01 2.64 8.54
CA ASP A 101 -16.45 4.01 8.83
C ASP A 101 -17.95 4.07 9.08
N ALA A 102 -18.73 3.20 8.45
CA ALA A 102 -20.17 3.12 8.64
C ALA A 102 -20.57 2.32 9.89
N GLY A 103 -19.60 1.84 10.65
CA GLY A 103 -19.87 1.07 11.86
C GLY A 103 -20.07 -0.42 11.62
N ASP A 104 -19.85 -0.90 10.40
CA ASP A 104 -20.00 -2.30 10.04
C ASP A 104 -18.64 -3.01 10.03
N LEU A 105 -18.11 -3.29 11.21
CA LEU A 105 -16.82 -3.97 11.31
C LEU A 105 -16.89 -5.39 10.77
N ALA A 106 -18.01 -6.09 11.00
CA ALA A 106 -18.17 -7.47 10.49
C ALA A 106 -18.11 -7.49 8.96
N GLY A 107 -18.82 -6.58 8.31
CA GLY A 107 -18.78 -6.45 6.85
C GLY A 107 -17.40 -6.03 6.35
N ALA A 108 -16.75 -5.13 7.06
CA ALA A 108 -15.39 -4.68 6.71
C ALA A 108 -14.39 -5.84 6.79
N LYS A 109 -14.49 -6.69 7.81
CA LYS A 109 -13.61 -7.86 7.96
C LYS A 109 -13.89 -8.88 6.88
N LYS A 110 -15.15 -9.05 6.49
CA LYS A 110 -15.51 -9.95 5.40
C LYS A 110 -14.93 -9.49 4.08
N GLU A 111 -14.94 -8.19 3.82
CA GLU A 111 -14.29 -7.63 2.63
C GLU A 111 -12.78 -7.85 2.68
N ALA A 112 -12.17 -7.73 3.85
CA ALA A 112 -10.74 -7.92 4.04
C ALA A 112 -10.29 -9.38 3.76
N GLU A 113 -11.19 -10.35 3.85
CA GLU A 113 -10.87 -11.73 3.50
C GLU A 113 -10.45 -11.85 2.03
N LYS A 114 -10.92 -10.96 1.18
CA LYS A 114 -10.55 -10.94 -0.24
C LYS A 114 -9.10 -10.52 -0.47
N PHE A 115 -8.50 -9.83 0.49
CA PHE A 115 -7.11 -9.33 0.35
C PHE A 115 -6.13 -10.50 0.15
N ALA A 116 -6.31 -11.59 0.88
CA ALA A 116 -5.44 -12.75 0.77
C ALA A 116 -5.52 -13.38 -0.60
N ASP A 117 -6.71 -13.48 -1.16
CA ASP A 117 -6.91 -14.04 -2.50
C ASP A 117 -6.23 -13.18 -3.55
N THR A 118 -6.39 -11.87 -3.46
CA THR A 118 -5.75 -10.93 -4.39
C THR A 118 -4.23 -11.01 -4.27
N ARG A 119 -3.69 -11.08 -3.06
CA ARG A 119 -2.27 -11.26 -2.83
C ARG A 119 -1.77 -12.54 -3.49
N ASN A 120 -2.47 -13.65 -3.29
CA ASN A 120 -2.05 -14.95 -3.82
C ASN A 120 -2.08 -14.98 -5.34
N GLU A 121 -3.09 -14.38 -5.97
CA GLU A 121 -3.17 -14.25 -7.41
C GLU A 121 -1.97 -13.48 -7.97
N ASN A 122 -1.64 -12.36 -7.33
CA ASN A 122 -0.55 -11.50 -7.78
C ASN A 122 0.81 -12.18 -7.58
N HIS A 123 0.99 -12.90 -6.48
CA HIS A 123 2.23 -13.63 -6.24
C HIS A 123 2.47 -14.72 -7.29
N LYS A 124 1.42 -15.41 -7.72
CA LYS A 124 1.53 -16.41 -8.78
C LYS A 124 2.02 -15.81 -10.09
N LYS A 125 1.61 -14.58 -10.40
CA LYS A 125 1.92 -13.94 -11.67
C LYS A 125 3.26 -13.21 -11.67
N PHE A 126 3.63 -12.58 -10.54
CA PHE A 126 4.69 -11.58 -10.52
C PHE A 126 5.84 -11.86 -9.55
N ARG A 127 5.80 -12.98 -8.86
CA ARG A 127 6.85 -13.33 -7.91
C ARG A 127 7.76 -14.47 -8.39
#